data_2235f331fc953f3260f7550971d0bfd7
#
_entry.id   2235f331fc953f3260f7550971d0bfd7
#
_cell.length_a   1.000
_cell.length_b   1.000
_cell.length_c   1.000
_cell.angle_alpha   90.00
_cell.angle_beta   90.00
_cell.angle_gamma   90.00
#
_symmetry.space_group_name_H-M   'P 1'
#
loop_
_entity.id
_entity.type
_entity.pdbx_description
1 polymer ?
#
loop_
_entity_poly.entity_id
_entity_poly.type
_entity_poly.pdbx_seq_one_letter_code
_entity_poly.pdbx_strand_id
1 'polypeptide(L)'
;MLGVVAAALGGPEVLQVTELPEPEAGPGQVVVRVRAVCVHPADVAATTGEIPRGPDVPPFSPGWDIAGEVTSVGPDTAEFAVGDRVVGMIPWYLTRGVPGGYAELVAADADWLVRLPDELDFVSAATVPLNAQTAHQGLALLSADQSPAGNSILVTGASGGVGGFVTQLAAQRGYSVLAQASHDDELWVRNL
;
A
#
# COMPACT_ATOMS: atom_id res chain seq x y z
N MET A 1 21.50 7.00 0.20
CA MET A 1 20.56 6.17 0.99
C MET A 1 20.58 4.73 0.52
N LEU A 2 20.16 3.79 1.35
CA LEU A 2 19.98 2.42 0.90
C LEU A 2 18.57 2.21 0.32
N GLY A 3 18.47 1.33 -0.67
CA GLY A 3 17.22 0.86 -1.24
C GLY A 3 17.36 -0.57 -1.77
N VAL A 4 16.23 -1.21 -2.07
CA VAL A 4 16.17 -2.52 -2.69
C VAL A 4 15.77 -2.38 -4.15
N VAL A 5 16.55 -2.95 -5.03
CA VAL A 5 16.35 -2.89 -6.48
C VAL A 5 16.22 -4.29 -7.05
N ALA A 6 15.22 -4.50 -7.88
CA ALA A 6 15.14 -5.68 -8.76
C ALA A 6 16.04 -5.43 -9.98
N ALA A 7 17.19 -6.07 -10.02
CA ALA A 7 18.17 -5.90 -11.12
C ALA A 7 17.75 -6.61 -12.41
N ALA A 8 16.90 -7.62 -12.31
CA ALA A 8 16.35 -8.41 -13.40
C ALA A 8 14.93 -8.87 -13.07
N LEU A 9 14.25 -9.55 -13.99
CA LEU A 9 13.05 -10.32 -13.69
C LEU A 9 13.44 -11.65 -13.08
N GLY A 10 12.73 -12.06 -12.03
CA GLY A 10 12.96 -13.34 -11.34
C GLY A 10 12.28 -13.39 -9.99
N GLY A 11 12.63 -14.38 -9.19
CA GLY A 11 12.19 -14.51 -7.82
C GLY A 11 12.91 -13.56 -6.86
N PRO A 12 12.84 -13.80 -5.54
CA PRO A 12 13.46 -12.92 -4.54
C PRO A 12 14.97 -12.75 -4.69
N GLU A 13 15.63 -13.67 -5.36
CA GLU A 13 17.08 -13.66 -5.62
C GLU A 13 17.55 -12.50 -6.52
N VAL A 14 16.65 -11.86 -7.25
CA VAL A 14 16.98 -10.70 -8.09
C VAL A 14 16.97 -9.38 -7.32
N LEU A 15 16.48 -9.40 -6.08
CA LEU A 15 16.43 -8.22 -5.22
C LEU A 15 17.81 -7.97 -4.61
N GLN A 16 18.32 -6.77 -4.77
CA GLN A 16 19.62 -6.36 -4.27
C GLN A 16 19.50 -5.08 -3.44
N VAL A 17 20.14 -5.08 -2.27
CA VAL A 17 20.34 -3.85 -1.51
C VAL A 17 21.45 -3.04 -2.20
N THR A 18 21.17 -1.80 -2.53
CA THR A 18 22.11 -0.93 -3.24
C THR A 18 22.04 0.51 -2.72
N GLU A 19 23.08 1.28 -2.98
CA GLU A 19 23.06 2.70 -2.73
C GLU A 19 22.31 3.42 -3.85
N LEU A 20 21.36 4.27 -3.44
CA LEU A 20 20.57 5.13 -4.31
C LEU A 20 20.82 6.60 -3.96
N PRO A 21 20.68 7.53 -4.91
CA PRO A 21 20.70 8.96 -4.59
C PRO A 21 19.53 9.27 -3.62
N GLU A 22 19.76 10.22 -2.73
CA GLU A 22 18.68 10.70 -1.87
C GLU A 22 17.70 11.52 -2.72
N PRO A 23 16.38 11.28 -2.57
CA PRO A 23 15.39 12.02 -3.33
C PRO A 23 15.22 13.44 -2.78
N GLU A 24 14.90 14.37 -3.66
CA GLU A 24 14.45 15.72 -3.30
C GLU A 24 12.95 15.85 -3.51
N ALA A 25 12.27 16.63 -2.65
CA ALA A 25 10.85 16.90 -2.81
C ALA A 25 10.63 17.95 -3.90
N GLY A 26 10.01 17.55 -5.00
CA GLY A 26 9.52 18.43 -6.05
C GLY A 26 8.25 19.21 -5.64
N PRO A 27 7.69 20.04 -6.54
CA PRO A 27 6.41 20.71 -6.30
C PRO A 27 5.28 19.72 -6.01
N GLY A 28 4.51 19.95 -4.94
CA GLY A 28 3.43 19.05 -4.51
C GLY A 28 3.90 17.76 -3.84
N GLN A 29 5.20 17.62 -3.55
CA GLN A 29 5.78 16.40 -2.99
C GLN A 29 6.34 16.62 -1.58
N VAL A 30 6.48 15.51 -0.87
CA VAL A 30 7.26 15.41 0.37
C VAL A 30 8.27 14.27 0.26
N VAL A 31 9.38 14.37 1.01
CA VAL A 31 10.27 13.22 1.23
C VAL A 31 9.87 12.57 2.55
N VAL A 32 9.61 11.28 2.50
CA VAL A 32 9.26 10.47 3.67
C VAL A 32 10.44 9.56 4.03
N ARG A 33 10.87 9.63 5.29
CA ARG A 33 11.73 8.61 5.90
C ARG A 33 10.88 7.40 6.23
N VAL A 34 11.05 6.33 5.47
CA VAL A 34 10.28 5.09 5.62
C VAL A 34 10.64 4.41 6.93
N ARG A 35 9.63 4.05 7.71
CA ARG A 35 9.74 3.32 8.97
C ARG A 35 9.22 1.89 8.86
N ALA A 36 8.23 1.68 7.99
CA ALA A 36 7.69 0.37 7.69
C ALA A 36 7.15 0.33 6.26
N VAL A 37 7.17 -0.86 5.68
CA VAL A 37 6.58 -1.19 4.39
C VAL A 37 5.79 -2.48 4.51
N CYS A 38 4.79 -2.69 3.64
CA CYS A 38 4.14 -3.98 3.51
C CYS A 38 4.66 -4.70 2.27
N VAL A 39 4.91 -6.00 2.41
CA VAL A 39 5.24 -6.87 1.26
C VAL A 39 3.96 -7.52 0.76
N HIS A 40 3.63 -7.27 -0.49
CA HIS A 40 2.41 -7.78 -1.12
C HIS A 40 2.71 -8.85 -2.17
N PRO A 41 1.76 -9.75 -2.46
CA PRO A 41 1.85 -10.62 -3.65
C PRO A 41 2.09 -9.83 -4.94
N ALA A 42 1.62 -8.58 -5.00
CA ALA A 42 1.86 -7.68 -6.12
C ALA A 42 3.34 -7.32 -6.31
N ASP A 43 4.14 -7.24 -5.24
CA ASP A 43 5.59 -7.02 -5.33
C ASP A 43 6.28 -8.22 -5.98
N VAL A 44 5.86 -9.44 -5.58
CA VAL A 44 6.36 -10.69 -6.18
C VAL A 44 5.97 -10.76 -7.65
N ALA A 45 4.71 -10.54 -7.98
CA ALA A 45 4.24 -10.53 -9.36
C ALA A 45 4.93 -9.47 -10.23
N ALA A 46 5.32 -8.33 -9.65
CA ALA A 46 6.11 -7.32 -10.33
C ALA A 46 7.53 -7.80 -10.62
N THR A 47 8.20 -8.45 -9.67
CA THR A 47 9.56 -8.95 -9.87
C THR A 47 9.61 -10.14 -10.84
N THR A 48 8.59 -11.03 -10.82
CA THR A 48 8.48 -12.15 -11.77
C THR A 48 8.02 -11.74 -13.17
N GLY A 49 7.53 -10.50 -13.33
CA GLY A 49 7.05 -10.00 -14.62
C GLY A 49 5.59 -10.31 -14.93
N GLU A 50 4.83 -10.80 -13.96
CA GLU A 50 3.41 -11.12 -14.13
C GLU A 50 2.51 -9.87 -14.15
N ILE A 51 2.95 -8.78 -13.49
CA ILE A 51 2.24 -7.49 -13.56
C ILE A 51 2.82 -6.67 -14.72
N PRO A 52 1.98 -6.19 -15.65
CA PRO A 52 2.41 -5.23 -16.65
C PRO A 52 2.97 -3.99 -15.95
N ARG A 53 4.23 -3.72 -16.16
CA ARG A 53 4.87 -2.51 -15.68
C ARG A 53 4.78 -1.46 -16.75
N GLY A 54 4.89 -0.20 -16.38
CA GLY A 54 5.12 0.86 -17.33
C GLY A 54 6.34 0.54 -18.23
N PRO A 55 6.72 1.41 -19.13
CA PRO A 55 7.75 1.12 -20.15
C PRO A 55 9.13 0.76 -19.59
N ASP A 56 9.30 0.84 -18.26
CA ASP A 56 10.58 0.62 -17.63
C ASP A 56 10.75 -0.86 -17.26
N VAL A 57 11.66 -1.47 -17.94
CA VAL A 57 12.24 -2.78 -17.61
C VAL A 57 13.19 -2.64 -16.42
N PRO A 58 13.56 -3.74 -15.73
CA PRO A 58 14.62 -3.68 -14.72
C PRO A 58 15.85 -2.88 -15.18
N PRO A 59 16.53 -2.13 -14.26
CA PRO A 59 16.32 -2.15 -12.82
C PRO A 59 15.15 -1.25 -12.34
N PHE A 60 14.43 -1.69 -11.30
CA PHE A 60 13.41 -0.89 -10.62
C PHE A 60 13.36 -1.19 -9.11
N SER A 61 12.88 -0.24 -8.32
CA SER A 61 12.68 -0.42 -6.88
C SER A 61 11.18 -0.66 -6.59
N PRO A 62 10.79 -1.85 -6.09
CA PRO A 62 9.39 -2.14 -5.76
C PRO A 62 8.96 -1.50 -4.44
N GLY A 63 7.75 -1.83 -4.01
CA GLY A 63 7.16 -1.41 -2.74
C GLY A 63 6.00 -0.45 -2.95
N TRP A 64 4.81 -0.90 -2.60
CA TRP A 64 3.58 -0.13 -2.75
C TRP A 64 3.29 0.73 -1.53
N ASP A 65 3.28 0.13 -0.35
CA ASP A 65 2.83 0.76 0.87
C ASP A 65 3.99 1.22 1.72
N ILE A 66 3.89 2.46 2.21
CA ILE A 66 4.85 3.01 3.17
C ILE A 66 4.12 3.60 4.38
N ALA A 67 4.77 3.55 5.52
CA ALA A 67 4.47 4.38 6.67
C ALA A 67 5.78 4.99 7.19
N GLY A 68 5.78 6.26 7.55
CA GLY A 68 7.00 6.96 7.93
C GLY A 68 6.78 8.39 8.39
N GLU A 69 7.85 9.15 8.38
CA GLU A 69 7.90 10.54 8.82
C GLU A 69 8.37 11.46 7.70
N VAL A 70 7.70 12.57 7.51
CA VAL A 70 8.10 13.62 6.56
C VAL A 70 9.43 14.24 7.00
N THR A 71 10.42 14.23 6.12
CA THR A 71 11.75 14.84 6.38
C THR A 71 12.00 16.11 5.56
N SER A 72 11.29 16.27 4.45
CA SER A 72 11.38 17.45 3.59
C SER A 72 10.05 17.69 2.89
N VAL A 73 9.73 18.97 2.64
CA VAL A 73 8.50 19.40 1.99
C VAL A 73 8.90 20.24 0.77
N GLY A 74 8.37 19.87 -0.38
CA GLY A 74 8.59 20.59 -1.63
C GLY A 74 7.75 21.87 -1.76
N PRO A 75 8.02 22.68 -2.78
CA PRO A 75 7.16 23.81 -3.09
C PRO A 75 5.71 23.39 -3.33
N ASP A 76 4.78 24.30 -3.06
CA ASP A 76 3.34 24.12 -3.29
C ASP A 76 2.70 22.96 -2.51
N THR A 77 3.32 22.51 -1.41
CA THR A 77 2.82 21.47 -0.51
C THR A 77 2.47 22.10 0.83
N ALA A 78 1.17 22.36 1.05
CA ALA A 78 0.68 22.98 2.29
C ALA A 78 0.11 21.98 3.31
N GLU A 79 -0.14 20.73 2.89
CA GLU A 79 -0.85 19.75 3.69
C GLU A 79 0.01 19.07 4.75
N PHE A 80 1.33 19.03 4.55
CA PHE A 80 2.28 18.36 5.43
C PHE A 80 3.39 19.28 5.90
N ALA A 81 3.95 18.94 7.06
CA ALA A 81 5.13 19.57 7.64
C ALA A 81 6.19 18.52 7.97
N VAL A 82 7.46 18.97 8.09
CA VAL A 82 8.55 18.12 8.57
C VAL A 82 8.20 17.59 9.98
N GLY A 83 8.34 16.29 10.16
CA GLY A 83 7.98 15.58 11.38
C GLY A 83 6.59 14.96 11.38
N ASP A 84 5.74 15.27 10.41
CA ASP A 84 4.42 14.62 10.29
C ASP A 84 4.58 13.11 10.06
N ARG A 85 3.80 12.35 10.79
CA ARG A 85 3.66 10.91 10.58
C ARG A 85 2.67 10.68 9.44
N VAL A 86 3.05 9.86 8.47
CA VAL A 86 2.25 9.63 7.26
C VAL A 86 2.23 8.17 6.88
N VAL A 87 1.17 7.79 6.15
CA VAL A 87 1.00 6.48 5.53
C VAL A 87 0.40 6.67 4.15
N GLY A 88 0.77 5.82 3.20
CA GLY A 88 0.20 5.89 1.86
C GLY A 88 0.72 4.83 0.92
N MET A 89 0.18 4.87 -0.31
CA MET A 89 0.54 3.94 -1.38
C MET A 89 1.32 4.66 -2.47
N ILE A 90 2.50 4.16 -2.77
CA ILE A 90 3.38 4.69 -3.81
C ILE A 90 3.10 3.94 -5.12
N PRO A 91 2.54 4.57 -6.14
CA PRO A 91 2.31 3.93 -7.44
C PRO A 91 3.61 3.89 -8.26
N TRP A 92 4.65 3.23 -7.75
CA TRP A 92 6.01 3.23 -8.28
C TRP A 92 6.09 2.82 -9.77
N TYR A 93 5.15 2.01 -10.25
CA TYR A 93 5.06 1.61 -11.64
C TYR A 93 4.65 2.75 -12.59
N LEU A 94 4.10 3.84 -12.06
CA LEU A 94 3.76 5.06 -12.79
C LEU A 94 4.87 6.12 -12.71
N THR A 95 5.75 6.01 -11.73
CA THR A 95 6.73 7.05 -11.37
C THR A 95 8.12 6.75 -11.92
N ARG A 96 8.27 6.57 -13.18
CA ARG A 96 9.52 6.29 -13.94
C ARG A 96 10.80 6.64 -13.17
N GLY A 97 11.47 5.61 -12.63
CA GLY A 97 12.78 5.76 -11.96
C GLY A 97 12.75 6.32 -10.54
N VAL A 98 11.61 6.69 -9.98
CA VAL A 98 11.49 7.00 -8.56
C VAL A 98 11.45 5.67 -7.80
N PRO A 99 12.24 5.49 -6.71
CA PRO A 99 12.17 4.28 -5.90
C PRO A 99 10.76 4.10 -5.37
N GLY A 100 10.28 2.84 -5.37
CA GLY A 100 9.13 2.44 -4.59
C GLY A 100 9.44 2.43 -3.09
N GLY A 101 8.52 1.90 -2.29
CA GLY A 101 8.62 1.93 -0.83
C GLY A 101 9.82 1.19 -0.23
N TYR A 102 10.52 0.33 -0.98
CA TYR A 102 11.66 -0.41 -0.47
C TYR A 102 12.96 0.41 -0.47
N ALA A 103 12.90 1.59 0.13
CA ALA A 103 14.03 2.51 0.28
C ALA A 103 13.95 3.23 1.64
N GLU A 104 15.07 3.74 2.12
CA GLU A 104 15.11 4.53 3.37
C GLU A 104 14.36 5.86 3.26
N LEU A 105 14.37 6.47 2.07
CA LEU A 105 13.67 7.72 1.76
C LEU A 105 12.91 7.57 0.44
N VAL A 106 11.70 8.12 0.40
CA VAL A 106 10.86 8.15 -0.81
C VAL A 106 10.30 9.55 -1.00
N ALA A 107 10.45 10.09 -2.21
CA ALA A 107 9.69 11.27 -2.62
C ALA A 107 8.30 10.81 -3.06
N ALA A 108 7.27 11.37 -2.44
CA ALA A 108 5.88 11.00 -2.69
C ALA A 108 5.04 12.25 -2.95
N ASP A 109 4.12 12.18 -3.90
CA ASP A 109 3.12 13.21 -4.07
C ASP A 109 2.25 13.29 -2.80
N ALA A 110 1.92 14.49 -2.36
CA ALA A 110 1.12 14.69 -1.16
C ALA A 110 -0.24 13.96 -1.24
N ASP A 111 -0.85 13.92 -2.42
CA ASP A 111 -2.12 13.24 -2.67
C ASP A 111 -2.09 11.72 -2.47
N TRP A 112 -0.91 11.10 -2.39
CA TRP A 112 -0.75 9.66 -2.12
C TRP A 112 -0.70 9.34 -0.63
N LEU A 113 -0.64 10.35 0.21
CA LEU A 113 -0.38 10.22 1.64
C LEU A 113 -1.55 10.74 2.47
N VAL A 114 -1.69 10.16 3.64
CA VAL A 114 -2.56 10.68 4.70
C VAL A 114 -1.79 10.76 6.00
N ARG A 115 -2.20 11.69 6.90
CA ARG A 115 -1.65 11.75 8.25
C ARG A 115 -1.97 10.48 9.01
N LEU A 116 -0.96 9.91 9.63
CA LEU A 116 -1.10 8.75 10.49
C LEU A 116 -1.48 9.21 11.91
N PRO A 117 -2.60 8.73 12.48
CA PRO A 117 -2.94 8.98 13.88
C PRO A 117 -1.85 8.52 14.84
N ASP A 118 -1.69 9.22 15.96
CA ASP A 118 -0.61 8.94 16.93
C ASP A 118 -0.77 7.56 17.59
N GLU A 119 -1.99 7.06 17.69
CA GLU A 119 -2.33 5.77 18.29
C GLU A 119 -1.91 4.57 17.43
N LEU A 120 -1.70 4.76 16.12
CA LEU A 120 -1.27 3.69 15.22
C LEU A 120 0.24 3.68 15.06
N ASP A 121 0.84 2.51 15.22
CA ASP A 121 2.25 2.31 14.90
C ASP A 121 2.48 2.18 13.39
N PHE A 122 3.73 2.42 12.95
CA PHE A 122 4.07 2.39 11.53
C PHE A 122 3.93 1.01 10.89
N VAL A 123 4.19 -0.05 11.65
CA VAL A 123 4.12 -1.43 11.12
C VAL A 123 2.67 -1.80 10.80
N SER A 124 1.76 -1.56 11.75
CA SER A 124 0.32 -1.76 11.53
C SER A 124 -0.20 -0.86 10.40
N ALA A 125 0.19 0.40 10.40
CA ALA A 125 -0.25 1.37 9.40
C ALA A 125 0.17 1.00 7.98
N ALA A 126 1.39 0.50 7.77
CA ALA A 126 1.89 0.12 6.45
C ALA A 126 1.09 -1.02 5.81
N THR A 127 0.32 -1.80 6.57
CA THR A 127 -0.51 -2.89 6.01
C THR A 127 -1.82 -2.41 5.38
N VAL A 128 -2.17 -1.14 5.57
CA VAL A 128 -3.51 -0.60 5.27
C VAL A 128 -3.67 -0.14 3.82
N PRO A 129 -2.79 0.68 3.21
CA PRO A 129 -3.15 1.45 2.03
C PRO A 129 -3.62 0.60 0.85
N LEU A 130 -2.81 -0.29 0.31
CA LEU A 130 -3.17 -1.11 -0.86
C LEU A 130 -4.37 -2.01 -0.57
N ASN A 131 -4.37 -2.68 0.60
CA ASN A 131 -5.41 -3.64 0.96
C ASN A 131 -6.77 -2.96 1.17
N ALA A 132 -6.80 -1.89 1.96
CA ALA A 132 -8.03 -1.16 2.27
C ALA A 132 -8.59 -0.42 1.04
N GLN A 133 -7.71 0.18 0.22
CA GLN A 133 -8.13 0.85 -1.00
C GLN A 133 -8.71 -0.13 -2.01
N THR A 134 -8.09 -1.30 -2.20
CA THR A 134 -8.60 -2.36 -3.06
C THR A 134 -9.97 -2.85 -2.57
N ALA A 135 -10.10 -3.08 -1.26
CA ALA A 135 -11.38 -3.49 -0.66
C ALA A 135 -12.47 -2.42 -0.84
N HIS A 136 -12.13 -1.15 -0.58
CA HIS A 136 -13.06 -0.03 -0.74
C HIS A 136 -13.56 0.12 -2.18
N GLN A 137 -12.64 0.07 -3.14
CA GLN A 137 -12.98 0.18 -4.56
C GLN A 137 -13.83 -1.00 -5.04
N GLY A 138 -13.48 -2.23 -4.62
CA GLY A 138 -14.27 -3.43 -4.93
C GLY A 138 -15.70 -3.33 -4.41
N LEU A 139 -15.87 -2.90 -3.16
CA LEU A 139 -17.20 -2.69 -2.57
C LEU A 139 -17.96 -1.52 -3.23
N ALA A 140 -17.27 -0.48 -3.70
CA ALA A 140 -17.91 0.62 -4.40
C ALA A 140 -18.51 0.17 -5.75
N LEU A 141 -17.85 -0.74 -6.47
CA LEU A 141 -18.36 -1.31 -7.71
C LEU A 141 -19.62 -2.16 -7.47
N LEU A 142 -19.71 -2.88 -6.35
CA LEU A 142 -20.90 -3.65 -6.00
C LEU A 142 -22.07 -2.77 -5.56
N SER A 143 -21.79 -1.63 -4.92
CA SER A 143 -22.81 -0.76 -4.34
C SER A 143 -23.45 0.20 -5.35
N ALA A 144 -22.96 0.26 -6.58
CA ALA A 144 -23.43 1.24 -7.57
C ALA A 144 -24.93 1.12 -7.89
N ASP A 145 -25.51 -0.08 -7.74
CA ASP A 145 -26.91 -0.35 -8.11
C ASP A 145 -27.79 -0.91 -6.98
N GLN A 146 -27.28 -1.12 -5.77
CA GLN A 146 -28.03 -1.79 -4.70
C GLN A 146 -27.78 -1.16 -3.32
N SER A 147 -28.87 -0.94 -2.56
CA SER A 147 -28.76 -0.58 -1.14
C SER A 147 -28.14 -1.73 -0.35
N PRO A 148 -27.13 -1.49 0.50
CA PRO A 148 -26.53 -2.53 1.34
C PRO A 148 -27.53 -3.14 2.35
N ALA A 149 -28.49 -2.35 2.82
CA ALA A 149 -29.42 -2.77 3.87
C ALA A 149 -30.29 -3.96 3.45
N GLY A 150 -30.16 -5.07 4.19
CA GLY A 150 -30.87 -6.32 3.94
C GLY A 150 -30.23 -7.25 2.91
N ASN A 151 -29.11 -6.85 2.28
CA ASN A 151 -28.36 -7.69 1.36
C ASN A 151 -27.23 -8.44 2.07
N SER A 152 -26.93 -9.64 1.55
CA SER A 152 -25.79 -10.43 2.01
C SER A 152 -24.66 -10.38 1.01
N ILE A 153 -23.42 -10.43 1.50
CA ILE A 153 -22.20 -10.52 0.69
C ILE A 153 -21.38 -11.75 1.12
N LEU A 154 -20.94 -12.51 0.15
CA LEU A 154 -19.97 -13.59 0.38
C LEU A 154 -18.56 -13.06 0.12
N VAL A 155 -17.70 -13.13 1.12
CA VAL A 155 -16.29 -12.78 1.01
C VAL A 155 -15.46 -14.06 1.04
N THR A 156 -14.87 -14.43 -0.09
CA THR A 156 -13.92 -15.55 -0.17
C THR A 156 -12.52 -15.08 0.16
N GLY A 157 -11.73 -15.91 0.85
CA GLY A 157 -10.40 -15.52 1.32
C GLY A 157 -10.45 -14.40 2.38
N ALA A 158 -11.44 -14.45 3.25
CA ALA A 158 -11.67 -13.42 4.28
C ALA A 158 -10.51 -13.24 5.27
N SER A 159 -9.63 -14.24 5.41
CA SER A 159 -8.42 -14.16 6.22
C SER A 159 -7.24 -13.46 5.51
N GLY A 160 -7.35 -13.21 4.21
CA GLY A 160 -6.31 -12.50 3.46
C GLY A 160 -6.34 -10.98 3.67
N GLY A 161 -5.28 -10.29 3.25
CA GLY A 161 -5.13 -8.85 3.42
C GLY A 161 -6.32 -8.05 2.89
N VAL A 162 -6.73 -8.25 1.63
CA VAL A 162 -7.90 -7.57 1.05
C VAL A 162 -9.21 -8.10 1.65
N GLY A 163 -9.35 -9.44 1.81
CA GLY A 163 -10.57 -10.06 2.31
C GLY A 163 -10.94 -9.61 3.72
N GLY A 164 -9.97 -9.42 4.59
CA GLY A 164 -10.18 -8.90 5.94
C GLY A 164 -10.73 -7.48 5.94
N PHE A 165 -10.22 -6.59 5.09
CA PHE A 165 -10.78 -5.25 4.93
C PHE A 165 -12.16 -5.26 4.27
N VAL A 166 -12.39 -6.12 3.26
CA VAL A 166 -13.73 -6.27 2.67
C VAL A 166 -14.75 -6.69 3.71
N THR A 167 -14.41 -7.66 4.56
CA THR A 167 -15.29 -8.16 5.63
C THR A 167 -15.70 -7.03 6.58
N GLN A 168 -14.76 -6.25 7.08
CA GLN A 168 -15.02 -5.15 8.01
C GLN A 168 -15.79 -4.00 7.35
N LEU A 169 -15.34 -3.56 6.17
CA LEU A 169 -15.97 -2.44 5.46
C LEU A 169 -17.37 -2.78 4.97
N ALA A 170 -17.63 -4.03 4.56
CA ALA A 170 -18.96 -4.47 4.19
C ALA A 170 -19.92 -4.48 5.39
N ALA A 171 -19.46 -4.99 6.55
CA ALA A 171 -20.24 -4.96 7.78
C ALA A 171 -20.58 -3.52 8.21
N GLN A 172 -19.59 -2.60 8.16
CA GLN A 172 -19.82 -1.18 8.46
C GLN A 172 -20.85 -0.53 7.51
N ARG A 173 -20.92 -0.97 6.26
CA ARG A 173 -21.91 -0.50 5.28
C ARG A 173 -23.30 -1.13 5.45
N GLY A 174 -23.46 -2.08 6.37
CA GLY A 174 -24.74 -2.73 6.69
C GLY A 174 -25.06 -3.99 5.91
N TYR A 175 -24.06 -4.60 5.24
CA TYR A 175 -24.22 -5.92 4.65
C TYR A 175 -24.22 -7.01 5.73
N SER A 176 -24.98 -8.10 5.48
CA SER A 176 -24.81 -9.35 6.20
C SER A 176 -23.63 -10.10 5.55
N VAL A 177 -22.50 -10.22 6.25
CA VAL A 177 -21.28 -10.78 5.69
C VAL A 177 -21.18 -12.27 5.94
N LEU A 178 -21.01 -13.05 4.88
CA LEU A 178 -20.65 -14.47 4.91
C LEU A 178 -19.16 -14.57 4.57
N ALA A 179 -18.32 -14.80 5.57
CA ALA A 179 -16.88 -14.86 5.42
C ALA A 179 -16.40 -16.31 5.22
N GLN A 180 -15.69 -16.60 4.12
CA GLN A 180 -15.08 -17.90 3.87
C GLN A 180 -13.58 -17.81 4.11
N ALA A 181 -13.05 -18.66 4.99
CA ALA A 181 -11.64 -18.77 5.33
C ALA A 181 -11.27 -20.24 5.57
N SER A 182 -9.97 -20.50 5.81
CA SER A 182 -9.53 -21.81 6.29
C SER A 182 -10.00 -22.07 7.72
N HIS A 183 -10.05 -23.33 8.14
CA HIS A 183 -10.42 -23.68 9.51
C HIS A 183 -9.45 -23.05 10.54
N ASP A 184 -8.17 -22.98 10.19
CA ASP A 184 -7.14 -22.44 11.08
C ASP A 184 -7.30 -20.92 11.32
N ASP A 185 -7.95 -20.22 10.40
CA ASP A 185 -8.19 -18.78 10.46
C ASP A 185 -9.56 -18.41 11.04
N GLU A 186 -10.40 -19.39 11.41
CA GLU A 186 -11.78 -19.14 11.84
C GLU A 186 -11.87 -18.14 12.99
N LEU A 187 -11.05 -18.32 14.03
CA LEU A 187 -11.08 -17.45 15.20
C LEU A 187 -10.67 -16.00 14.85
N TRP A 188 -9.70 -15.84 13.98
CA TRP A 188 -9.27 -14.52 13.53
C TRP A 188 -10.37 -13.82 12.74
N VAL A 189 -10.98 -14.51 11.77
CA VAL A 189 -12.05 -13.94 10.93
C VAL A 189 -13.30 -13.61 11.73
N ARG A 190 -13.62 -14.39 12.78
CA ARG A 190 -14.75 -14.08 13.68
C ARG A 190 -14.55 -12.82 14.52
N ASN A 191 -13.31 -12.37 14.67
CA ASN A 191 -12.97 -11.17 15.46
C ASN A 191 -12.81 -9.91 14.58
N LEU A 192 -12.98 -10.02 13.26
CA LEU A 192 -13.04 -8.88 12.35
C LEU A 192 -14.36 -8.12 12.50
#